data_b405464c86c4b276bdd870167efd4a37
#
_entry.id   b405464c86c4b276bdd870167efd4a37
#
_cell.length_a   1.000
_cell.length_b   1.000
_cell.length_c   1.000
_cell.angle_alpha   90.00
_cell.angle_beta   90.00
_cell.angle_gamma   90.00
#
_symmetry.space_group_name_H-M   'P 1'
#
loop_
_entity.id
_entity.type
_entity.pdbx_description
1 polymer ?
#
loop_
_entity_poly.entity_id
_entity_poly.type
_entity_poly.pdbx_seq_one_letter_code
_entity_poly.pdbx_strand_id
1 'polypeptide(L)'
;MTKLLVLSDSHGGRAAIERVLLKENANIDALVFLGDGLRDLEQALTPYPRLRAYSVAGNCDYGALEPMDGLAAFDQTIMFYTHGHMYGVKYDLDTLTDAAAARGAEVALFGHTHVPHAEQRGKVFLFNPGSCGRCYTGPDTYGLLTLENGAVTAYEHKE
;
A
#
# COMPACT_ATOMS: atom_id res chain seq x y z
N MET A 1 -12.20 -9.94 -11.35
CA MET A 1 -10.81 -9.41 -11.33
C MET A 1 -10.80 -8.02 -10.75
N THR A 2 -9.93 -7.77 -9.79
CA THR A 2 -9.77 -6.46 -9.14
C THR A 2 -8.32 -5.99 -9.27
N LYS A 3 -8.14 -4.76 -9.72
CA LYS A 3 -6.82 -4.14 -9.82
C LYS A 3 -6.66 -3.06 -8.76
N LEU A 4 -5.63 -3.18 -7.94
CA LEU A 4 -5.33 -2.24 -6.87
C LEU A 4 -4.05 -1.48 -7.18
N LEU A 5 -4.10 -0.16 -6.99
CA LEU A 5 -2.92 0.69 -6.95
C LEU A 5 -2.47 0.78 -5.50
N VAL A 6 -1.19 0.50 -5.23
CA VAL A 6 -0.63 0.56 -3.88
C VAL A 6 0.46 1.61 -3.84
N LEU A 7 0.30 2.59 -2.94
CA LEU A 7 1.21 3.70 -2.76
C LEU A 7 1.62 3.82 -1.30
N SER A 8 2.81 4.34 -1.05
CA SER A 8 3.30 4.60 0.30
C SER A 8 4.40 5.66 0.30
N ASP A 9 4.52 6.33 1.46
CA ASP A 9 5.70 7.14 1.78
C ASP A 9 5.97 8.25 0.74
N SER A 10 4.95 9.09 0.50
CA SER A 10 5.11 10.23 -0.42
C SER A 10 5.92 11.38 0.20
N HIS A 11 5.90 11.54 1.52
CA HIS A 11 6.73 12.49 2.26
C HIS A 11 6.78 13.90 1.65
N GLY A 12 5.60 14.47 1.37
CA GLY A 12 5.49 15.79 0.75
C GLY A 12 5.51 15.76 -0.78
N GLY A 13 5.63 14.58 -1.38
CA GLY A 13 5.66 14.40 -2.84
C GLY A 13 4.27 14.27 -3.46
N ARG A 14 3.37 15.21 -3.20
CA ARG A 14 2.03 15.19 -3.79
C ARG A 14 2.08 15.03 -5.32
N ALA A 15 3.01 15.72 -5.96
CA ALA A 15 3.15 15.67 -7.42
C ALA A 15 3.43 14.25 -7.93
N ALA A 16 4.12 13.43 -7.14
CA ALA A 16 4.37 12.03 -7.50
C ALA A 16 3.06 11.23 -7.52
N ILE A 17 2.21 11.42 -6.50
CA ILE A 17 0.90 10.76 -6.46
C ILE A 17 0.05 11.24 -7.63
N GLU A 18 0.05 12.54 -7.92
CA GLU A 18 -0.73 13.10 -9.04
C GLU A 18 -0.32 12.49 -10.38
N ARG A 19 1.00 12.31 -10.62
CA ARG A 19 1.50 11.67 -11.85
C ARG A 19 1.04 10.22 -11.97
N VAL A 20 1.11 9.47 -10.86
CA VAL A 20 0.68 8.07 -10.85
C VAL A 20 -0.81 7.95 -11.14
N LEU A 21 -1.63 8.82 -10.54
CA LEU A 21 -3.07 8.82 -10.76
C LEU A 21 -3.43 9.16 -12.21
N LEU A 22 -2.74 10.12 -12.83
CA LEU A 22 -2.96 10.42 -14.25
C LEU A 22 -2.70 9.19 -15.12
N LYS A 23 -1.69 8.41 -14.78
CA LYS A 23 -1.29 7.23 -15.56
C LYS A 23 -2.20 6.02 -15.31
N GLU A 24 -2.60 5.78 -14.07
CA GLU A 24 -3.21 4.53 -13.66
C GLU A 24 -4.71 4.60 -13.37
N ASN A 25 -5.27 5.78 -13.15
CA ASN A 25 -6.66 5.92 -12.68
C ASN A 25 -7.69 5.14 -13.50
N ALA A 26 -7.54 5.12 -14.82
CA ALA A 26 -8.48 4.43 -15.68
C ALA A 26 -8.37 2.91 -15.62
N ASN A 27 -7.30 2.38 -15.04
CA ASN A 27 -6.96 0.96 -15.07
C ASN A 27 -7.10 0.28 -13.71
N ILE A 28 -7.50 1.02 -12.66
CA ILE A 28 -7.58 0.48 -11.30
C ILE A 28 -9.00 0.56 -10.76
N ASP A 29 -9.31 -0.34 -9.86
CA ASP A 29 -10.61 -0.38 -9.16
C ASP A 29 -10.56 0.33 -7.82
N ALA A 30 -9.41 0.35 -7.17
CA ALA A 30 -9.22 1.00 -5.88
C ALA A 30 -7.74 1.32 -5.64
N LEU A 31 -7.51 2.19 -4.66
CA LEU A 31 -6.18 2.60 -4.22
C LEU A 31 -6.02 2.27 -2.75
N VAL A 32 -4.85 1.74 -2.37
CA VAL A 32 -4.47 1.54 -0.97
C VAL A 32 -3.22 2.39 -0.71
N PHE A 33 -3.31 3.26 0.30
CA PHE A 33 -2.20 4.12 0.70
C PHE A 33 -1.69 3.74 2.08
N LEU A 34 -0.41 3.48 2.20
CA LEU A 34 0.18 2.86 3.38
C LEU A 34 0.86 3.85 4.34
N GLY A 35 0.53 5.13 4.23
CA GLY A 35 0.96 6.12 5.21
C GLY A 35 2.18 6.94 4.82
N ASP A 36 2.51 7.90 5.68
CA ASP A 36 3.56 8.91 5.52
C ASP A 36 3.34 9.78 4.29
N GLY A 37 2.16 10.40 4.26
CA GLY A 37 1.77 11.31 3.18
C GLY A 37 0.25 11.42 3.02
N LEU A 38 -0.52 11.21 4.08
CA LEU A 38 -1.99 11.29 4.01
C LEU A 38 -2.48 12.64 3.49
N ARG A 39 -1.81 13.73 3.83
CA ARG A 39 -2.16 15.06 3.35
C ARG A 39 -1.91 15.18 1.85
N ASP A 40 -0.80 14.60 1.36
CA ASP A 40 -0.51 14.55 -0.08
C ASP A 40 -1.60 13.78 -0.82
N LEU A 41 -2.01 12.63 -0.27
CA LEU A 41 -3.05 11.80 -0.85
C LEU A 41 -4.38 12.54 -0.93
N GLU A 42 -4.81 13.18 0.15
CA GLU A 42 -6.06 13.92 0.23
C GLU A 42 -6.12 14.98 -0.88
N GLN A 43 -5.04 15.74 -1.07
CA GLN A 43 -4.99 16.77 -2.10
C GLN A 43 -4.95 16.18 -3.50
N ALA A 44 -4.19 15.10 -3.70
CA ALA A 44 -4.06 14.45 -5.01
C ALA A 44 -5.37 13.81 -5.48
N LEU A 45 -6.20 13.36 -4.54
CA LEU A 45 -7.49 12.72 -4.86
C LEU A 45 -8.61 13.71 -5.21
N THR A 46 -8.39 15.00 -5.03
CA THR A 46 -9.43 16.02 -5.31
C THR A 46 -10.08 15.86 -6.69
N PRO A 47 -9.31 15.62 -7.79
CA PRO A 47 -9.92 15.41 -9.11
C PRO A 47 -10.60 14.06 -9.29
N TYR A 48 -10.51 13.14 -8.32
CA TYR A 48 -10.98 11.77 -8.45
C TYR A 48 -11.97 11.39 -7.34
N PRO A 49 -13.12 12.09 -7.23
CA PRO A 49 -14.04 11.87 -6.09
C PRO A 49 -14.70 10.49 -6.07
N ARG A 50 -14.67 9.75 -7.18
CA ARG A 50 -15.27 8.43 -7.28
C ARG A 50 -14.27 7.28 -7.05
N LEU A 51 -12.99 7.59 -7.01
CA LEU A 51 -11.97 6.56 -6.77
C LEU A 51 -12.05 6.11 -5.31
N ARG A 52 -12.18 4.79 -5.11
CA ARG A 52 -12.20 4.20 -3.77
C ARG A 52 -10.78 4.15 -3.24
N ALA A 53 -10.55 4.80 -2.11
CA ALA A 53 -9.24 4.86 -1.48
C ALA A 53 -9.33 4.33 -0.05
N TYR A 54 -8.37 3.47 0.30
CA TYR A 54 -8.21 2.90 1.63
C TYR A 54 -6.85 3.37 2.14
N SER A 55 -6.81 3.93 3.35
CA SER A 55 -5.56 4.50 3.84
C SER A 55 -5.35 4.20 5.31
N VAL A 56 -4.08 4.17 5.71
CA VAL A 56 -3.64 4.07 7.09
C VAL A 56 -2.64 5.18 7.39
N ALA A 57 -2.51 5.53 8.67
CA ALA A 57 -1.56 6.54 9.11
C ALA A 57 -0.19 5.92 9.32
N GLY A 58 0.85 6.59 8.83
CA GLY A 58 2.23 6.25 9.12
C GLY A 58 2.76 7.04 10.31
N ASN A 59 4.02 6.77 10.67
CA ASN A 59 4.65 7.43 11.83
C ASN A 59 4.91 8.93 11.61
N CYS A 60 4.89 9.40 10.36
CA CYS A 60 5.07 10.81 10.03
C CYS A 60 3.75 11.55 9.76
N ASP A 61 2.61 10.89 9.85
CA ASP A 61 1.30 11.51 9.65
C ASP A 61 0.76 12.07 10.97
N TYR A 62 1.40 13.11 11.47
CA TYR A 62 1.07 13.70 12.77
C TYR A 62 -0.35 14.26 12.80
N GLY A 63 -1.10 13.90 13.84
CA GLY A 63 -2.47 14.35 14.04
C GLY A 63 -3.51 13.70 13.14
N ALA A 64 -3.13 12.67 12.38
CA ALA A 64 -4.06 11.96 11.51
C ALA A 64 -5.13 11.23 12.30
N LEU A 65 -6.36 11.21 11.75
CA LEU A 65 -7.49 10.49 12.33
C LEU A 65 -7.61 9.06 11.78
N GLU A 66 -6.93 8.77 10.68
CA GLU A 66 -6.94 7.44 10.06
C GLU A 66 -6.29 6.42 11.01
N PRO A 67 -6.78 5.17 10.99
CA PRO A 67 -6.17 4.10 11.81
C PRO A 67 -4.77 3.75 11.30
N MET A 68 -3.99 3.07 12.13
CA MET A 68 -2.66 2.60 11.74
C MET A 68 -2.71 1.28 10.97
N ASP A 69 -3.79 0.52 11.13
CA ASP A 69 -4.00 -0.76 10.46
C ASP A 69 -5.36 -0.77 9.79
N GLY A 70 -5.46 -1.50 8.67
CA GLY A 70 -6.71 -1.72 7.99
C GLY A 70 -6.86 -3.18 7.56
N LEU A 71 -8.11 -3.61 7.43
CA LEU A 71 -8.45 -4.94 6.94
C LEU A 71 -9.60 -4.78 5.96
N ALA A 72 -9.43 -5.33 4.76
CA ALA A 72 -10.45 -5.24 3.72
C ALA A 72 -10.43 -6.50 2.86
N ALA A 73 -11.57 -6.78 2.22
CA ALA A 73 -11.67 -7.88 1.28
C ALA A 73 -11.81 -7.33 -0.13
N PHE A 74 -11.00 -7.84 -1.04
CA PHE A 74 -11.06 -7.51 -2.46
C PHE A 74 -11.08 -8.82 -3.24
N ASP A 75 -12.13 -9.01 -4.05
CA ASP A 75 -12.27 -10.21 -4.89
C ASP A 75 -12.03 -11.51 -4.09
N GLN A 76 -12.68 -11.63 -2.92
CA GLN A 76 -12.58 -12.76 -1.99
C GLN A 76 -11.21 -12.92 -1.31
N THR A 77 -10.31 -11.95 -1.46
CA THR A 77 -9.01 -11.96 -0.80
C THR A 77 -9.05 -11.05 0.40
N ILE A 78 -8.72 -11.56 1.59
CA ILE A 78 -8.61 -10.75 2.80
C ILE A 78 -7.22 -10.13 2.84
N MET A 79 -7.18 -8.81 2.95
CA MET A 79 -5.97 -8.03 2.88
C MET A 79 -5.79 -7.22 4.16
N PHE A 80 -4.65 -7.42 4.82
CA PHE A 80 -4.21 -6.61 5.94
C PHE A 80 -3.26 -5.55 5.41
N TYR A 81 -3.53 -4.28 5.71
CA TYR A 81 -2.66 -3.20 5.25
C TYR A 81 -2.30 -2.29 6.42
N THR A 82 -1.03 -1.89 6.46
CA THR A 82 -0.47 -1.12 7.56
C THR A 82 0.75 -0.34 7.04
N HIS A 83 1.12 0.73 7.75
CA HIS A 83 2.38 1.39 7.42
C HIS A 83 3.56 0.45 7.74
N GLY A 84 3.50 -0.25 8.86
CA GLY A 84 4.49 -1.25 9.24
C GLY A 84 5.41 -0.84 10.39
N HIS A 85 5.45 0.45 10.76
CA HIS A 85 6.35 0.92 11.82
C HIS A 85 6.07 0.24 13.18
N MET A 86 4.84 -0.20 13.42
CA MET A 86 4.47 -0.90 14.66
C MET A 86 4.85 -2.39 14.65
N TYR A 87 5.29 -2.91 13.52
CA TYR A 87 5.59 -4.33 13.35
C TYR A 87 7.06 -4.61 13.07
N GLY A 88 7.93 -3.63 13.27
CA GLY A 88 9.39 -3.79 13.13
C GLY A 88 9.86 -4.19 11.75
N VAL A 89 9.17 -3.75 10.69
CA VAL A 89 9.42 -4.19 9.30
C VAL A 89 10.80 -3.81 8.78
N LYS A 90 11.51 -2.88 9.43
CA LYS A 90 12.89 -2.55 9.07
C LYS A 90 13.90 -3.58 9.54
N TYR A 91 13.49 -4.48 10.43
CA TYR A 91 14.37 -5.52 11.00
C TYR A 91 14.10 -6.89 10.39
N ASP A 92 12.82 -7.31 10.39
CA ASP A 92 12.36 -8.53 9.73
C ASP A 92 10.86 -8.44 9.47
N LEU A 93 10.29 -9.44 8.82
CA LEU A 93 8.88 -9.47 8.46
C LEU A 93 8.06 -10.50 9.25
N ASP A 94 8.64 -11.12 10.27
CA ASP A 94 7.96 -12.18 11.03
C ASP A 94 6.76 -11.65 11.80
N THR A 95 6.91 -10.53 12.51
CA THR A 95 5.82 -9.94 13.30
C THR A 95 4.65 -9.52 12.42
N LEU A 96 4.94 -8.90 11.27
CA LEU A 96 3.92 -8.50 10.31
C LEU A 96 3.20 -9.73 9.74
N THR A 97 3.94 -10.76 9.38
CA THR A 97 3.37 -12.01 8.85
C THR A 97 2.43 -12.65 9.85
N ASP A 98 2.85 -12.74 11.10
CA ASP A 98 2.04 -13.32 12.18
C ASP A 98 0.77 -12.49 12.42
N ALA A 99 0.88 -11.17 12.40
CA ALA A 99 -0.27 -10.27 12.59
C ALA A 99 -1.31 -10.45 11.47
N ALA A 100 -0.85 -10.56 10.24
CA ALA A 100 -1.73 -10.79 9.09
C ALA A 100 -2.39 -12.17 9.19
N ALA A 101 -1.63 -13.20 9.48
CA ALA A 101 -2.15 -14.57 9.62
C ALA A 101 -3.18 -14.67 10.74
N ALA A 102 -2.96 -14.01 11.87
CA ALA A 102 -3.89 -14.02 13.00
C ALA A 102 -5.23 -13.38 12.65
N ARG A 103 -5.26 -12.51 11.66
CA ARG A 103 -6.48 -11.85 11.16
C ARG A 103 -7.14 -12.58 10.01
N GLY A 104 -6.59 -13.72 9.60
CA GLY A 104 -7.08 -14.47 8.45
C GLY A 104 -6.74 -13.83 7.11
N ALA A 105 -5.78 -12.91 7.08
CA ALA A 105 -5.39 -12.25 5.85
C ALA A 105 -4.47 -13.12 5.00
N GLU A 106 -4.69 -13.06 3.70
CA GLU A 106 -3.88 -13.77 2.71
C GLU A 106 -2.84 -12.85 2.07
N VAL A 107 -3.00 -11.54 2.25
CA VAL A 107 -2.08 -10.52 1.75
C VAL A 107 -1.79 -9.53 2.87
N ALA A 108 -0.54 -9.14 3.01
CA ALA A 108 -0.11 -8.06 3.91
C ALA A 108 0.60 -6.99 3.11
N LEU A 109 0.02 -5.79 3.08
CA LEU A 109 0.62 -4.63 2.46
C LEU A 109 1.30 -3.78 3.51
N PHE A 110 2.53 -3.36 3.26
CA PHE A 110 3.29 -2.53 4.20
C PHE A 110 4.19 -1.54 3.46
N GLY A 111 4.54 -0.46 4.15
CA GLY A 111 5.46 0.55 3.64
C GLY A 111 6.63 0.72 4.59
N HIS A 112 6.96 1.95 4.94
CA HIS A 112 7.93 2.35 5.95
C HIS A 112 9.40 2.12 5.59
N THR A 113 9.75 0.99 4.95
CA THR A 113 11.14 0.67 4.58
C THR A 113 11.63 1.47 3.38
N HIS A 114 10.72 2.02 2.58
CA HIS A 114 10.99 2.70 1.31
C HIS A 114 11.60 1.77 0.25
N VAL A 115 11.53 0.46 0.44
CA VAL A 115 12.12 -0.53 -0.47
C VAL A 115 11.03 -1.43 -1.05
N PRO A 116 10.90 -1.52 -2.38
CA PRO A 116 9.95 -2.44 -3.00
C PRO A 116 10.24 -3.87 -2.59
N HIS A 117 9.19 -4.64 -2.29
CA HIS A 117 9.35 -6.03 -1.86
C HIS A 117 8.12 -6.85 -2.22
N ALA A 118 8.33 -8.10 -2.59
CA ALA A 118 7.25 -9.06 -2.81
C ALA A 118 7.75 -10.44 -2.40
N GLU A 119 7.00 -11.09 -1.51
CA GLU A 119 7.45 -12.37 -0.93
C GLU A 119 6.24 -13.16 -0.46
N GLN A 120 6.22 -14.46 -0.77
CA GLN A 120 5.22 -15.38 -0.21
C GLN A 120 5.81 -16.05 1.03
N ARG A 121 5.17 -15.87 2.19
CA ARG A 121 5.53 -16.56 3.44
C ARG A 121 4.35 -17.38 3.90
N GLY A 122 4.44 -18.70 3.76
CA GLY A 122 3.32 -19.58 4.09
C GLY A 122 2.10 -19.19 3.28
N LYS A 123 1.01 -18.84 3.95
CA LYS A 123 -0.24 -18.45 3.32
C LYS A 123 -0.37 -16.94 3.12
N VAL A 124 0.63 -16.14 3.51
CA VAL A 124 0.58 -14.68 3.42
C VAL A 124 1.52 -14.19 2.34
N PHE A 125 0.97 -13.43 1.39
CA PHE A 125 1.75 -12.71 0.40
C PHE A 125 2.07 -11.32 0.93
N LEU A 126 3.36 -11.02 1.10
CA LEU A 126 3.84 -9.74 1.61
C LEU A 126 4.22 -8.84 0.44
N PHE A 127 3.72 -7.61 0.44
CA PHE A 127 3.98 -6.69 -0.65
C PHE A 127 4.23 -5.27 -0.13
N ASN A 128 5.33 -4.67 -0.58
CA ASN A 128 5.67 -3.28 -0.31
C ASN A 128 5.85 -2.56 -1.66
N PRO A 129 5.10 -1.47 -1.91
CA PRO A 129 5.20 -0.76 -3.19
C PRO A 129 6.48 0.05 -3.33
N GLY A 130 7.27 0.20 -2.27
CA GLY A 130 8.35 1.16 -2.18
C GLY A 130 7.83 2.56 -1.86
N SER A 131 8.71 3.53 -1.86
CA SER A 131 8.34 4.93 -1.64
C SER A 131 8.04 5.61 -2.98
N CYS A 132 6.89 6.25 -3.08
CA CYS A 132 6.54 7.01 -4.29
C CYS A 132 7.11 8.43 -4.29
N GLY A 133 7.67 8.90 -3.18
CA GLY A 133 8.20 10.25 -3.07
C GLY A 133 9.60 10.36 -2.48
N ARG A 134 10.14 9.30 -1.91
CA ARG A 134 11.47 9.34 -1.28
C ARG A 134 12.06 7.94 -1.12
N CYS A 135 12.56 7.38 -2.20
CA CYS A 135 13.28 6.12 -2.13
C CYS A 135 14.76 6.39 -1.83
N TYR A 136 15.34 5.64 -0.90
CA TYR A 136 16.74 5.81 -0.51
C TYR A 136 17.70 4.98 -1.36
N THR A 137 17.24 3.92 -1.99
CA THR A 137 18.10 2.91 -2.62
C THR A 137 17.92 2.80 -4.13
N GLY A 138 17.09 3.65 -4.72
CA GLY A 138 16.80 3.60 -6.15
C GLY A 138 15.72 4.60 -6.53
N PRO A 139 15.08 4.42 -7.69
CA PRO A 139 14.01 5.31 -8.13
C PRO A 139 12.79 5.17 -7.23
N ASP A 140 11.93 6.21 -7.23
CA ASP A 140 10.64 6.14 -6.57
C ASP A 140 9.76 5.14 -7.31
N THR A 141 8.98 4.37 -6.54
CA THR A 141 8.16 3.29 -7.10
C THR A 141 6.74 3.28 -6.54
N TYR A 142 5.87 2.58 -7.22
CA TYR A 142 4.53 2.25 -6.74
C TYR A 142 4.19 0.82 -7.17
N GLY A 143 3.11 0.27 -6.62
CA GLY A 143 2.74 -1.10 -6.89
C GLY A 143 1.37 -1.23 -7.55
N LEU A 144 1.23 -2.27 -8.35
CA LEU A 144 -0.06 -2.71 -8.89
C LEU A 144 -0.25 -4.18 -8.53
N LEU A 145 -1.44 -4.50 -8.03
CA LEU A 145 -1.82 -5.87 -7.72
C LEU A 145 -3.08 -6.24 -8.50
N THR A 146 -3.09 -7.45 -9.03
CA THR A 146 -4.29 -8.02 -9.65
C THR A 146 -4.78 -9.18 -8.79
N LEU A 147 -6.05 -9.14 -8.42
CA LEU A 147 -6.69 -10.16 -7.59
C LEU A 147 -7.78 -10.85 -8.39
N GLU A 148 -7.79 -12.18 -8.33
CA GLU A 148 -8.84 -13.01 -8.96
C GLU A 148 -9.10 -14.25 -8.11
N ASN A 149 -10.37 -14.55 -7.87
CA ASN A 149 -10.80 -15.78 -7.20
C ASN A 149 -10.10 -16.05 -5.87
N GLY A 150 -9.91 -15.01 -5.07
CA GLY A 150 -9.31 -15.13 -3.74
C GLY A 150 -7.80 -15.17 -3.70
N ALA A 151 -7.12 -14.82 -4.78
CA ALA A 151 -5.66 -14.86 -4.84
C ALA A 151 -5.07 -13.67 -5.61
N VAL A 152 -3.81 -13.33 -5.31
CA VAL A 152 -3.03 -12.42 -6.13
C VAL A 152 -2.54 -13.19 -7.35
N THR A 153 -3.00 -12.78 -8.54
CA THR A 153 -2.63 -13.44 -9.80
C THR A 153 -1.50 -12.73 -10.52
N ALA A 154 -1.27 -11.45 -10.21
CA ALA A 154 -0.16 -10.69 -10.79
C ALA A 154 0.20 -9.53 -9.88
N TYR A 155 1.46 -9.14 -9.90
CA TYR A 155 1.90 -7.92 -9.25
C TYR A 155 2.99 -7.25 -10.09
N GLU A 156 3.15 -5.94 -9.89
CA GLU A 156 4.15 -5.17 -10.59
C GLU A 156 4.64 -4.02 -9.72
N HIS A 157 5.95 -3.78 -9.71
CA HIS A 157 6.54 -2.55 -9.19
C HIS A 157 6.88 -1.66 -10.38
N LYS A 158 6.39 -0.43 -10.38
CA LYS A 158 6.60 0.55 -11.48
C LYS A 158 7.30 1.80 -10.95
N GLU A 159 8.03 2.43 -11.83
CA GLU A 159 8.68 3.71 -11.55
C GLU A 159 7.82 4.90 -11.96
#